data_83484c0de91a1f6df0931b822c0de092
#
_entry.id   83484c0de91a1f6df0931b822c0de092
#
_cell.length_a   1.000
_cell.length_b   1.000
_cell.length_c   1.000
_cell.angle_alpha   90.00
_cell.angle_beta   90.00
_cell.angle_gamma   90.00
#
_symmetry.space_group_name_H-M   'P 1'
#
loop_
_entity.id
_entity.type
_entity.pdbx_description
1 polymer ?
#
loop_
_entity_poly.entity_id
_entity_poly.type
_entity_poly.pdbx_seq_one_letter_code
_entity_poly.pdbx_strand_id
1 'polypeptide(L)'
;MANFLFTAFNRNPLRFIFWAVLIWVAAMYIYIYSTMFTKDIRVSSRGMSGGYRTTYNTVLDDKGDLYMFANIGLLLYFNAAQVAATVQDGGYYRVSGYGVNWPALGIYPNILTAVKMPS
;
A
#
# COMPACT_ATOMS: atom_id res chain seq x y z
N MET A 1 9.57 9.18 -31.85
CA MET A 1 8.83 8.39 -30.85
C MET A 1 7.52 9.03 -30.41
N ALA A 2 7.51 10.31 -30.05
CA ALA A 2 6.27 11.01 -29.69
C ALA A 2 5.22 10.97 -30.80
N ASN A 3 5.66 11.14 -32.07
CA ASN A 3 4.77 11.07 -33.21
C ASN A 3 4.14 9.68 -33.40
N PHE A 4 4.89 8.63 -33.10
CA PHE A 4 4.37 7.27 -33.17
C PHE A 4 3.24 7.06 -32.16
N LEU A 5 3.45 7.46 -30.91
CA LEU A 5 2.44 7.32 -29.87
C LEU A 5 1.19 8.14 -30.18
N PHE A 6 1.37 9.35 -30.66
CA PHE A 6 0.25 10.21 -31.02
C PHE A 6 -0.56 9.62 -32.19
N THR A 7 0.12 9.10 -33.20
CA THR A 7 -0.53 8.45 -34.35
C THR A 7 -1.28 7.18 -33.91
N ALA A 8 -0.68 6.38 -33.03
CA ALA A 8 -1.33 5.17 -32.52
C ALA A 8 -2.59 5.50 -31.74
N PHE A 9 -2.53 6.54 -30.90
CA PHE A 9 -3.70 7.00 -30.14
C PHE A 9 -4.82 7.48 -31.04
N ASN A 10 -4.53 8.32 -32.04
CA ASN A 10 -5.54 8.85 -32.95
C ASN A 10 -6.16 7.75 -33.82
N ARG A 11 -5.39 6.74 -34.15
CA ARG A 11 -5.86 5.67 -35.02
C ARG A 11 -6.81 4.72 -34.31
N ASN A 12 -6.53 4.42 -33.04
CA ASN A 12 -7.35 3.49 -32.28
C ASN A 12 -7.24 3.82 -30.79
N PRO A 13 -7.96 4.84 -30.31
CA PRO A 13 -7.80 5.28 -28.92
C PRO A 13 -8.20 4.22 -27.89
N LEU A 14 -9.20 3.39 -28.17
CA LEU A 14 -9.62 2.35 -27.24
C LEU A 14 -8.52 1.30 -27.05
N ARG A 15 -7.86 0.91 -28.13
CA ARG A 15 -6.76 -0.05 -28.08
C ARG A 15 -5.57 0.54 -27.33
N PHE A 16 -5.25 1.80 -27.57
CA PHE A 16 -4.19 2.48 -26.87
C PHE A 16 -4.46 2.54 -25.36
N ILE A 17 -5.67 2.91 -24.97
CA ILE A 17 -6.09 3.00 -23.57
C ILE A 17 -6.03 1.61 -22.92
N PHE A 18 -6.48 0.57 -23.61
CA PHE A 18 -6.42 -0.79 -23.10
C PHE A 18 -4.98 -1.22 -22.76
N TRP A 19 -4.05 -0.96 -23.68
CA TRP A 19 -2.64 -1.30 -23.45
C TRP A 19 -2.03 -0.46 -22.35
N ALA A 20 -2.38 0.82 -22.26
CA ALA A 20 -1.89 1.69 -21.20
C ALA A 20 -2.35 1.20 -19.83
N VAL A 21 -3.62 0.82 -19.70
CA VAL A 21 -4.16 0.28 -18.45
C VAL A 21 -3.49 -1.04 -18.10
N LEU A 22 -3.29 -1.91 -19.08
CA LEU A 22 -2.65 -3.20 -18.86
C LEU A 22 -1.23 -3.04 -18.36
N ILE A 23 -0.46 -2.13 -18.94
CA ILE A 23 0.91 -1.83 -18.51
C ILE A 23 0.90 -1.26 -17.10
N TRP A 24 -0.03 -0.36 -16.79
CA TRP A 24 -0.15 0.23 -15.46
C TRP A 24 -0.46 -0.84 -14.42
N VAL A 25 -1.41 -1.73 -14.69
CA VAL A 25 -1.76 -2.82 -13.79
C VAL A 25 -0.56 -3.74 -13.55
N ALA A 26 0.16 -4.11 -14.63
CA ALA A 26 1.35 -4.94 -14.52
C ALA A 26 2.43 -4.27 -13.66
N ALA A 27 2.65 -2.96 -13.88
CA ALA A 27 3.61 -2.21 -13.09
C ALA A 27 3.23 -2.17 -11.60
N MET A 28 1.93 -2.00 -11.29
CA MET A 28 1.45 -2.00 -9.92
C MET A 28 1.65 -3.37 -9.25
N TYR A 29 1.37 -4.47 -9.96
CA TYR A 29 1.63 -5.79 -9.41
C TYR A 29 3.12 -6.04 -9.17
N ILE A 30 3.97 -5.61 -10.08
CA ILE A 30 5.42 -5.72 -9.90
C ILE A 30 5.84 -4.93 -8.65
N TYR A 31 5.37 -3.71 -8.49
CA TYR A 31 5.66 -2.89 -7.32
C TYR A 31 5.22 -3.59 -6.03
N ILE A 32 3.97 -4.07 -5.99
CA ILE A 32 3.41 -4.70 -4.80
C ILE A 32 4.23 -5.94 -4.42
N TYR A 33 4.45 -6.84 -5.36
CA TYR A 33 5.13 -8.11 -5.06
C TYR A 33 6.62 -7.93 -4.81
N SER A 34 7.27 -6.97 -5.44
CA SER A 34 8.69 -6.72 -5.21
C SER A 34 8.96 -6.03 -3.87
N THR A 35 7.97 -5.37 -3.30
CA THR A 35 8.12 -4.65 -2.03
C THR A 35 7.42 -5.36 -0.87
N MET A 36 6.91 -6.57 -1.08
CA MET A 36 6.30 -7.35 0.00
C MET A 36 7.27 -7.64 1.11
N PHE A 37 6.78 -7.59 2.34
CA PHE A 37 7.59 -7.83 3.52
C PHE A 37 6.78 -8.55 4.58
N THR A 38 7.49 -9.25 5.47
CA THR A 38 6.95 -9.79 6.72
C THR A 38 7.91 -9.37 7.83
N LYS A 39 7.39 -8.76 8.88
CA LYS A 39 8.19 -8.15 9.91
C LYS A 39 7.51 -8.29 11.26
N ASP A 40 8.31 -8.45 12.31
CA ASP A 40 7.80 -8.39 13.68
C ASP A 40 8.00 -6.98 14.20
N ILE A 41 6.93 -6.35 14.65
CA ILE A 41 6.99 -4.99 15.16
C ILE A 41 6.32 -4.91 16.53
N ARG A 42 6.77 -3.96 17.34
CA ARG A 42 6.09 -3.57 18.57
C ARG A 42 5.41 -2.24 18.32
N VAL A 43 4.11 -2.18 18.59
CA VAL A 43 3.32 -0.98 18.33
C VAL A 43 3.56 0.03 19.43
N SER A 44 4.11 1.17 19.08
CA SER A 44 4.30 2.29 20.01
C SER A 44 3.00 3.07 20.14
N SER A 45 2.36 3.40 19.03
CA SER A 45 1.11 4.14 19.07
C SER A 45 0.31 3.88 17.79
N ARG A 46 -0.99 4.07 17.88
CA ARG A 46 -1.90 4.05 16.75
C ARG A 46 -2.43 5.45 16.49
N GLY A 47 -2.80 5.71 15.26
CA GLY A 47 -3.35 7.01 14.91
C GLY A 47 -4.09 6.95 13.59
N MET A 48 -4.49 8.13 13.14
CA MET A 48 -5.06 8.30 11.81
C MET A 48 -4.29 9.41 11.12
N SER A 49 -3.89 9.15 9.89
CA SER A 49 -3.24 10.15 9.06
C SER A 49 -4.16 10.48 7.91
N GLY A 50 -4.34 11.75 7.62
CA GLY A 50 -5.27 12.21 6.61
C GLY A 50 -4.58 12.62 5.33
N GLY A 51 -5.07 12.10 4.21
CA GLY A 51 -4.82 12.70 2.91
C GLY A 51 -5.90 13.75 2.62
N TYR A 52 -5.84 14.31 1.43
CA TYR A 52 -6.75 15.38 1.05
C TYR A 52 -8.23 14.96 1.14
N ARG A 53 -8.54 13.70 0.79
CA ARG A 53 -9.93 13.20 0.75
C ARG A 53 -10.17 11.97 1.60
N THR A 54 -9.12 11.34 2.10
CA THR A 54 -9.22 10.09 2.83
C THR A 54 -8.35 10.12 4.06
N THR A 55 -8.81 9.45 5.10
CA THR A 55 -8.00 9.19 6.29
C THR A 55 -7.67 7.70 6.33
N TYR A 56 -6.45 7.40 6.77
CA TYR A 56 -5.98 6.03 6.93
C TYR A 56 -5.66 5.77 8.39
N ASN A 57 -5.98 4.58 8.87
CA ASN A 57 -5.42 4.13 10.13
C ASN A 57 -3.92 3.94 9.94
N THR A 58 -3.14 4.36 10.94
CA THR A 58 -1.69 4.25 10.93
C THR A 58 -1.20 3.63 12.22
N VAL A 59 -0.01 3.06 12.17
CA VAL A 59 0.65 2.51 13.34
C VAL A 59 2.12 2.92 13.30
N LEU A 60 2.63 3.37 14.45
CA LEU A 60 4.03 3.71 14.63
C LEU A 60 4.68 2.62 15.47
N ASP A 61 5.79 2.06 14.99
CA ASP A 61 6.51 1.06 15.76
C ASP A 61 7.51 1.71 16.73
N ASP A 62 8.14 0.88 17.54
CA ASP A 62 9.10 1.35 18.56
C ASP A 62 10.43 1.83 17.96
N LYS A 63 10.65 1.58 16.67
CA LYS A 63 11.82 2.07 15.93
C LYS A 63 11.57 3.37 15.21
N GLY A 64 10.33 3.90 15.27
CA GLY A 64 9.97 5.15 14.62
C GLY A 64 9.46 4.99 13.19
N ASP A 65 9.25 3.79 12.71
CA ASP A 65 8.71 3.55 11.37
C ASP A 65 7.19 3.64 11.41
N LEU A 66 6.63 4.31 10.41
CA LEU A 66 5.19 4.48 10.27
C LEU A 66 4.67 3.54 9.19
N TYR A 67 3.54 2.90 9.50
CA TYR A 67 2.85 2.00 8.58
C TYR A 67 1.41 2.46 8.44
N MET A 68 0.80 2.15 7.31
CA MET A 68 -0.60 2.49 7.08
C MET A 68 -1.43 1.24 6.81
N PHE A 69 -2.74 1.39 6.97
CA PHE A 69 -3.71 0.35 6.63
C PHE A 69 -4.64 0.92 5.57
N ALA A 70 -4.57 0.38 4.36
CA ALA A 70 -5.40 0.85 3.26
C ALA A 70 -5.88 -0.33 2.42
N ASN A 71 -7.11 -0.23 1.93
CA ASN A 71 -7.65 -1.22 1.01
C ASN A 71 -6.95 -1.12 -0.34
N ILE A 72 -6.80 -2.26 -1.01
CA ILE A 72 -6.26 -2.27 -2.35
C ILE A 72 -7.07 -3.24 -3.23
N GLY A 73 -7.76 -2.68 -4.22
CA GLY A 73 -8.62 -3.45 -5.09
C GLY A 73 -7.90 -4.44 -5.98
N LEU A 74 -6.64 -4.14 -6.37
CA LEU A 74 -5.84 -5.03 -7.21
C LEU A 74 -5.57 -6.37 -6.56
N LEU A 75 -5.56 -6.44 -5.22
CA LEU A 75 -5.36 -7.68 -4.47
C LEU A 75 -6.68 -8.20 -3.89
N LEU A 76 -7.81 -7.62 -4.25
CA LEU A 76 -9.12 -7.92 -3.68
C LEU A 76 -9.11 -7.80 -2.14
N TYR A 77 -8.35 -6.85 -1.63
CA TYR A 77 -8.16 -6.64 -0.21
C TYR A 77 -9.00 -5.44 0.23
N PHE A 78 -9.98 -5.70 1.10
CA PHE A 78 -10.91 -4.68 1.59
C PHE A 78 -11.06 -4.70 3.10
N ASN A 79 -10.14 -5.35 3.81
CA ASN A 79 -10.22 -5.58 5.25
C ASN A 79 -9.31 -4.65 6.07
N ALA A 80 -8.84 -3.55 5.46
CA ALA A 80 -7.88 -2.67 6.13
C ALA A 80 -8.36 -2.17 7.49
N ALA A 81 -9.61 -1.72 7.57
CA ALA A 81 -10.16 -1.22 8.83
C ALA A 81 -10.26 -2.32 9.89
N GLN A 82 -10.61 -3.54 9.48
CA GLN A 82 -10.70 -4.68 10.40
C GLN A 82 -9.34 -5.09 10.93
N VAL A 83 -8.33 -5.13 10.07
CA VAL A 83 -6.95 -5.43 10.48
C VAL A 83 -6.44 -4.35 11.43
N ALA A 84 -6.67 -3.09 11.10
CA ALA A 84 -6.26 -1.99 11.96
C ALA A 84 -6.92 -2.06 13.34
N ALA A 85 -8.17 -2.51 13.42
CA ALA A 85 -8.89 -2.62 14.67
C ALA A 85 -8.33 -3.71 15.59
N THR A 86 -7.63 -4.71 15.05
CA THR A 86 -7.04 -5.78 15.86
C THR A 86 -5.71 -5.39 16.48
N VAL A 87 -5.07 -4.32 15.99
CA VAL A 87 -3.77 -3.88 16.46
C VAL A 87 -3.95 -2.94 17.64
N GLN A 88 -3.25 -3.18 18.74
CA GLN A 88 -3.35 -2.39 19.97
C GLN A 88 -2.00 -1.78 20.33
N ASP A 89 -2.05 -0.63 20.99
CA ASP A 89 -0.84 0.04 21.47
C ASP A 89 -0.09 -0.87 22.45
N GLY A 90 1.23 -0.92 22.32
CA GLY A 90 2.09 -1.74 23.15
C GLY A 90 2.12 -3.21 22.78
N GLY A 91 1.31 -3.65 21.82
CA GLY A 91 1.26 -5.02 21.39
C GLY A 91 2.43 -5.39 20.47
N TYR A 92 2.71 -6.69 20.40
CA TYR A 92 3.75 -7.23 19.53
C TYR A 92 3.06 -8.01 18.41
N TYR A 93 3.37 -7.68 17.16
CA TYR A 93 2.65 -8.24 16.02
C TYR A 93 3.61 -8.63 14.91
N ARG A 94 3.27 -9.72 14.24
CA ARG A 94 3.87 -10.06 12.95
C ARG A 94 2.98 -9.48 11.85
N VAL A 95 3.53 -8.53 11.09
CA VAL A 95 2.79 -7.83 10.06
C VAL A 95 3.35 -8.20 8.69
N SER A 96 2.47 -8.31 7.73
CA SER A 96 2.83 -8.53 6.34
C SER A 96 2.14 -7.49 5.48
N GLY A 97 2.85 -7.00 4.50
CA GLY A 97 2.32 -5.98 3.60
C GLY A 97 3.26 -5.72 2.44
N TYR A 98 3.13 -4.54 1.86
CA TYR A 98 3.95 -4.12 0.73
C TYR A 98 4.20 -2.63 0.80
N GLY A 99 5.16 -2.18 0.01
CA GLY A 99 5.43 -0.77 -0.18
C GLY A 99 6.77 -0.36 0.39
N VAL A 100 7.29 0.73 -0.15
CA VAL A 100 8.54 1.32 0.31
C VAL A 100 8.25 2.33 1.41
N ASN A 101 9.22 2.51 2.30
CA ASN A 101 9.14 3.51 3.35
C ASN A 101 9.88 4.76 2.87
N TRP A 102 9.13 5.73 2.36
CA TRP A 102 9.71 6.98 1.84
C TRP A 102 8.93 8.17 2.40
N PRO A 103 9.19 8.53 3.68
CA PRO A 103 8.42 9.59 4.36
C PRO A 103 8.53 10.95 3.68
N ALA A 104 9.65 11.24 3.02
CA ALA A 104 9.84 12.52 2.34
C ALA A 104 8.80 12.75 1.23
N LEU A 105 8.28 11.67 0.63
CA LEU A 105 7.23 11.72 -0.37
C LEU A 105 5.86 11.35 0.19
N GLY A 106 5.75 11.12 1.49
CA GLY A 106 4.51 10.68 2.12
C GLY A 106 4.13 9.25 1.78
N ILE A 107 5.11 8.42 1.41
CA ILE A 107 4.89 7.02 1.05
C ILE A 107 5.29 6.14 2.23
N TYR A 108 4.35 5.32 2.68
CA TYR A 108 4.57 4.41 3.81
C TYR A 108 4.14 3.00 3.43
N PRO A 109 4.77 1.96 4.05
CA PRO A 109 4.34 0.59 3.79
C PRO A 109 2.89 0.38 4.20
N ASN A 110 2.16 -0.42 3.43
CA ASN A 110 0.77 -0.76 3.70
C ASN A 110 0.70 -2.15 4.31
N ILE A 111 0.15 -2.25 5.53
CA ILE A 111 -0.02 -3.53 6.22
C ILE A 111 -1.29 -4.21 5.70
N LEU A 112 -1.14 -5.45 5.24
CA LEU A 112 -2.25 -6.27 4.77
C LEU A 112 -2.73 -7.24 5.85
N THR A 113 -1.83 -7.77 6.66
CA THR A 113 -2.18 -8.69 7.75
C THR A 113 -1.37 -8.36 9.00
N ALA A 114 -1.98 -8.60 10.16
CA ALA A 114 -1.31 -8.46 11.45
C ALA A 114 -1.74 -9.62 12.36
N VAL A 115 -0.77 -10.34 12.88
CA VAL A 115 -1.01 -11.48 13.77
C VAL A 115 -0.35 -11.18 15.12
N LYS A 116 -1.14 -11.24 16.20
CA LYS A 116 -0.63 -10.97 17.54
C LYS A 116 0.38 -12.03 17.94
N MET A 117 1.51 -11.58 18.44
CA MET A 117 2.61 -12.43 18.88
C MET A 117 2.69 -12.43 20.40
N PRO A 118 3.12 -13.52 21.02
CA PRO A 118 3.45 -13.49 22.44
C PRO A 118 4.59 -12.55 22.70
N SER A 119 4.45 -11.73 23.71
CA SER A 119 5.46 -10.76 24.11
C SER A 119 6.45 -11.33 25.10
#